data_4f51ac6eace7b02caa33d19f7cf7c6c5
#
_entry.id   4f51ac6eace7b02caa33d19f7cf7c6c5
#
_cell.length_a   1.000
_cell.length_b   1.000
_cell.length_c   1.000
_cell.angle_alpha   90.00
_cell.angle_beta   90.00
_cell.angle_gamma   90.00
#
_symmetry.space_group_name_H-M   'P 1'
#
loop_
_entity.id
_entity.type
_entity.pdbx_description
1 polymer ?
#
loop_
_entity_poly.entity_id
_entity_poly.type
_entity_poly.pdbx_seq_one_letter_code
_entity_poly.pdbx_strand_id
1 'polypeptide(L)'
;MMEQIMLFGLYLTPLFNAIAKVESDCGVTSKNIYQISDIYIDDLNRIYPHIYPKLIKFDKVASEYAMYDYWRFYAYQYARKTGKPITYEVLARIHNGGPNGMFKATTLPHWHKVEKELKKELERAKQ
;
A
#
# COMPACT_ATOMS: atom_id res chain seq x y z
N MET A 1 8.60 -22.23 -1.99
CA MET A 1 7.18 -21.84 -2.00
C MET A 1 7.05 -20.45 -1.42
N MET A 2 6.42 -19.55 -2.15
CA MET A 2 6.23 -18.18 -1.67
C MET A 2 5.05 -18.14 -0.71
N GLU A 3 5.32 -17.64 0.50
CA GLU A 3 4.23 -17.42 1.45
C GLU A 3 3.39 -16.23 1.01
N GLN A 4 2.07 -16.38 1.11
CA GLN A 4 1.15 -15.28 0.89
C GLN A 4 1.16 -14.39 2.13
N ILE A 5 1.47 -13.11 1.96
CA ILE A 5 1.42 -12.13 3.05
C ILE A 5 -0.02 -11.65 3.20
N MET A 6 -0.57 -11.79 4.40
CA MET A 6 -1.93 -11.35 4.70
C MET A 6 -1.93 -10.24 5.74
N LEU A 7 -2.88 -9.33 5.59
CA LEU A 7 -3.14 -8.29 6.57
C LEU A 7 -4.66 -8.07 6.63
N PHE A 8 -5.24 -8.15 7.83
CA PHE A 8 -6.68 -7.99 8.04
C PHE A 8 -7.52 -8.93 7.16
N GLY A 9 -7.04 -10.15 6.92
CA GLY A 9 -7.72 -11.12 6.09
C GLY A 9 -7.56 -10.93 4.58
N LEU A 10 -6.75 -9.96 4.16
CA LEU A 10 -6.51 -9.66 2.74
C LEU A 10 -5.13 -10.16 2.31
N TYR A 11 -5.06 -10.86 1.19
CA TYR A 11 -3.79 -11.19 0.56
C TYR A 11 -3.20 -9.94 -0.08
N LEU A 12 -1.97 -9.59 0.27
CA LEU A 12 -1.36 -8.32 -0.14
C LEU A 12 -0.65 -8.37 -1.49
N THR A 13 -0.19 -9.55 -1.93
CA THR A 13 0.56 -9.66 -3.19
C THR A 13 -0.21 -9.08 -4.39
N PRO A 14 -1.50 -9.39 -4.59
CA PRO A 14 -2.23 -8.77 -5.70
C PRO A 14 -2.29 -7.24 -5.59
N LEU A 15 -2.45 -6.73 -4.38
CA LEU A 15 -2.51 -5.28 -4.16
C LEU A 15 -1.14 -4.63 -4.39
N PHE A 16 -0.06 -5.22 -3.89
CA PHE A 16 1.29 -4.73 -4.17
C PHE A 16 1.53 -4.65 -5.69
N ASN A 17 1.19 -5.70 -6.43
CA ASN A 17 1.38 -5.72 -7.87
C ASN A 17 0.56 -4.63 -8.57
N ALA A 18 -0.68 -4.43 -8.16
CA ALA A 18 -1.55 -3.41 -8.73
C ALA A 18 -1.02 -2.00 -8.45
N ILE A 19 -0.60 -1.73 -7.22
CA ILE A 19 -0.02 -0.43 -6.86
C ILE A 19 1.28 -0.18 -7.64
N ALA A 20 2.16 -1.16 -7.71
CA ALA A 20 3.42 -1.04 -8.46
C ALA A 20 3.16 -0.69 -9.93
N LYS A 21 2.16 -1.34 -10.53
CA LYS A 21 1.79 -1.09 -11.93
C LYS A 21 1.34 0.35 -12.13
N VAL A 22 0.47 0.85 -11.26
CA VAL A 22 -0.06 2.22 -11.36
C VAL A 22 1.02 3.26 -11.05
N GLU A 23 1.85 3.02 -10.02
CA GLU A 23 2.81 4.02 -9.53
C GLU A 23 4.03 4.16 -10.43
N SER A 24 4.54 3.06 -10.98
CA SER A 24 5.84 3.10 -11.68
C SER A 24 5.94 2.12 -12.85
N ASP A 25 4.81 1.57 -13.30
CA ASP A 25 4.82 0.48 -14.29
C ASP A 25 5.75 -0.65 -13.84
N CYS A 26 5.60 -1.08 -12.60
CA CYS A 26 6.39 -2.13 -11.97
C CYS A 26 7.89 -1.83 -11.95
N GLY A 27 8.25 -0.57 -11.76
CA GLY A 27 9.64 -0.12 -11.67
C GLY A 27 10.24 0.35 -12.98
N VAL A 28 9.47 0.35 -14.07
CA VAL A 28 9.97 0.81 -15.38
C VAL A 28 10.20 2.31 -15.40
N THR A 29 9.25 3.09 -14.86
CA THR A 29 9.31 4.55 -14.90
C THR A 29 10.01 5.17 -13.70
N SER A 30 10.22 4.41 -12.62
CA SER A 30 10.89 4.89 -11.41
C SER A 30 11.44 3.72 -10.60
N LYS A 31 12.63 3.90 -10.04
CA LYS A 31 13.21 2.93 -9.11
C LYS A 31 12.48 2.91 -7.77
N ASN A 32 11.75 3.97 -7.45
CA ASN A 32 10.83 4.00 -6.32
C ASN A 32 9.52 3.36 -6.77
N ILE A 33 9.48 2.04 -6.73
CA ILE A 33 8.44 1.23 -7.37
C ILE A 33 7.05 1.60 -6.87
N TYR A 34 6.91 1.85 -5.57
CA TYR A 34 5.62 2.14 -4.93
C TYR A 34 5.42 3.63 -4.66
N GLN A 35 6.34 4.50 -5.13
CA GLN A 35 6.31 5.95 -4.95
C GLN A 35 6.16 6.35 -3.48
N ILE A 36 6.98 5.74 -2.62
CA ILE A 36 7.02 6.05 -1.20
C ILE A 36 7.78 7.36 -0.99
N SER A 37 7.14 8.35 -0.37
CA SER A 37 7.75 9.65 -0.10
C SER A 37 8.60 9.63 1.17
N ASP A 38 9.47 10.64 1.32
CA ASP A 38 10.23 10.81 2.54
C ASP A 38 9.31 11.08 3.74
N ILE A 39 8.21 11.80 3.53
CA ILE A 39 7.21 12.06 4.58
C ILE A 39 6.59 10.76 5.07
N TYR A 40 6.31 9.82 4.17
CA TYR A 40 5.79 8.50 4.49
C TYR A 40 6.77 7.76 5.42
N ILE A 41 8.05 7.77 5.07
CA ILE A 41 9.09 7.11 5.87
C ILE A 41 9.29 7.81 7.22
N ASP A 42 9.30 9.14 7.23
CA ASP A 42 9.41 9.90 8.48
C ASP A 42 8.26 9.57 9.43
N ASP A 43 7.05 9.42 8.89
CA ASP A 43 5.88 9.06 9.67
C ASP A 43 6.01 7.64 10.24
N LEU A 44 6.47 6.69 9.43
CA LEU A 44 6.74 5.33 9.91
C LEU A 44 7.76 5.32 11.05
N ASN A 45 8.80 6.14 10.96
CA ASN A 45 9.84 6.20 11.97
C ASN A 45 9.39 6.88 13.27
N ARG A 46 8.29 7.63 13.24
CA ARG A 46 7.64 8.09 14.47
C ARG A 46 6.85 6.99 15.16
N ILE A 47 6.21 6.13 14.36
CA ILE A 47 5.40 5.00 14.86
C ILE A 47 6.30 3.86 15.31
N TYR A 48 7.29 3.53 14.50
CA TYR A 48 8.26 2.45 14.71
C TYR A 48 9.66 3.06 14.69
N PRO A 49 10.20 3.55 15.85
CA PRO A 49 11.39 4.40 15.85
C PRO A 49 12.61 3.82 15.16
N HIS A 50 13.12 4.56 14.19
CA HIS A 50 14.41 4.34 13.53
C HIS A 50 14.57 3.02 12.77
N ILE A 51 13.47 2.42 12.31
CA ILE A 51 13.51 1.13 11.60
C ILE A 51 13.79 1.32 10.11
N TYR A 52 13.33 2.42 9.52
CA TYR A 52 13.34 2.61 8.06
C TYR A 52 14.28 3.72 7.60
N PRO A 53 15.44 3.39 6.99
CA PRO A 53 16.22 4.39 6.25
C PRO A 53 15.45 4.86 5.01
N LYS A 54 15.68 6.12 4.59
CA LYS A 54 14.95 6.67 3.44
C LYS A 54 15.23 5.93 2.13
N LEU A 55 16.40 5.32 2.00
CA LEU A 55 16.77 4.58 0.78
C LEU A 55 15.96 3.31 0.56
N ILE A 56 15.19 2.86 1.56
CA ILE A 56 14.37 1.64 1.40
C ILE A 56 13.36 1.76 0.26
N LYS A 57 12.97 2.97 -0.10
CA LYS A 57 12.03 3.20 -1.20
C LYS A 57 12.55 2.67 -2.55
N PHE A 58 13.86 2.45 -2.67
CA PHE A 58 14.47 1.87 -3.87
C PHE A 58 14.65 0.36 -3.79
N ASP A 59 14.23 -0.26 -2.68
CA ASP A 59 14.26 -1.70 -2.50
C ASP A 59 12.82 -2.22 -2.44
N LYS A 60 12.47 -3.13 -3.35
CA LYS A 60 11.10 -3.62 -3.49
C LYS A 60 10.60 -4.28 -2.20
N VAL A 61 11.38 -5.21 -1.66
CA VAL A 61 10.98 -5.98 -0.47
C VAL A 61 10.89 -5.08 0.75
N ALA A 62 11.89 -4.22 0.98
CA ALA A 62 11.88 -3.28 2.10
C ALA A 62 10.69 -2.31 2.00
N SER A 63 10.37 -1.85 0.79
CA SER A 63 9.19 -1.00 0.56
C SER A 63 7.90 -1.72 0.94
N GLU A 64 7.78 -3.00 0.60
CA GLU A 64 6.59 -3.79 0.95
C GLU A 64 6.45 -3.98 2.46
N TYR A 65 7.55 -4.20 3.18
CA TYR A 65 7.52 -4.22 4.64
C TYR A 65 7.08 -2.87 5.22
N ALA A 66 7.58 -1.78 4.66
CA ALA A 66 7.19 -0.43 5.09
C ALA A 66 5.70 -0.20 4.87
N MET A 67 5.18 -0.58 3.71
CA MET A 67 3.76 -0.46 3.39
C MET A 67 2.91 -1.32 4.34
N TYR A 68 3.35 -2.55 4.62
CA TYR A 68 2.68 -3.43 5.57
C TYR A 68 2.56 -2.76 6.94
N ASP A 69 3.65 -2.21 7.47
CA ASP A 69 3.65 -1.55 8.78
C ASP A 69 2.80 -0.29 8.79
N TYR A 70 2.81 0.49 7.70
CA TYR A 70 1.99 1.68 7.55
C TYR A 70 0.50 1.33 7.60
N TRP A 71 0.10 0.31 6.85
CA TRP A 71 -1.27 -0.16 6.81
C TRP A 71 -1.70 -0.78 8.14
N ARG A 72 -0.84 -1.58 8.76
CA ARG A 72 -1.14 -2.21 10.04
C ARG A 72 -1.52 -1.17 11.08
N PHE A 73 -0.85 -0.03 11.07
CA PHE A 73 -1.14 1.06 12.01
C PHE A 73 -2.37 1.88 11.59
N TYR A 74 -2.37 2.43 10.38
CA TYR A 74 -3.38 3.42 9.97
C TYR A 74 -4.70 2.79 9.53
N ALA A 75 -4.70 1.64 8.90
CA ALA A 75 -5.93 0.96 8.53
C ALA A 75 -6.67 0.45 9.78
N TYR A 76 -5.92 -0.01 10.78
CA TYR A 76 -6.52 -0.38 12.05
C TYR A 76 -7.24 0.81 12.70
N GLN A 77 -6.60 1.98 12.70
CA GLN A 77 -7.24 3.19 13.23
C GLN A 77 -8.47 3.59 12.43
N TYR A 78 -8.43 3.46 11.10
CA TYR A 78 -9.58 3.70 10.25
C TYR A 78 -10.75 2.79 10.68
N ALA A 79 -10.52 1.51 10.87
CA ALA A 79 -11.55 0.56 11.26
C ALA A 79 -12.13 0.91 12.63
N ARG A 80 -11.29 1.29 13.59
CA ARG A 80 -11.75 1.70 14.92
C ARG A 80 -12.56 2.97 14.87
N LYS A 81 -12.15 3.94 14.06
CA LYS A 81 -12.82 5.24 13.97
C LYS A 81 -14.18 5.15 13.29
N THR A 82 -14.30 4.30 12.26
CA THR A 82 -15.50 4.24 11.42
C THR A 82 -16.41 3.05 11.72
N GLY A 83 -15.88 2.01 12.34
CA GLY A 83 -16.58 0.74 12.48
C GLY A 83 -16.72 -0.03 11.18
N LYS A 84 -16.06 0.41 10.10
CA LYS A 84 -16.14 -0.22 8.78
C LYS A 84 -15.00 -1.21 8.57
N PRO A 85 -15.22 -2.25 7.74
CA PRO A 85 -14.18 -3.23 7.46
C PRO A 85 -13.05 -2.62 6.65
N ILE A 86 -11.86 -3.21 6.79
CA ILE A 86 -10.69 -2.84 6.00
C ILE A 86 -10.75 -3.60 4.69
N THR A 87 -10.68 -2.86 3.57
CA THR A 87 -10.73 -3.38 2.21
C THR A 87 -9.48 -3.00 1.45
N TYR A 88 -9.29 -3.56 0.27
CA TYR A 88 -8.20 -3.14 -0.62
C TYR A 88 -8.28 -1.63 -0.93
N GLU A 89 -9.48 -1.09 -1.07
CA GLU A 89 -9.65 0.34 -1.29
C GLU A 89 -9.08 1.17 -0.13
N VAL A 90 -9.37 0.76 1.11
CA VAL A 90 -8.85 1.45 2.30
C VAL A 90 -7.32 1.48 2.27
N LEU A 91 -6.70 0.32 2.02
CA LEU A 91 -5.24 0.20 1.99
C LEU A 91 -4.64 1.07 0.87
N ALA A 92 -5.18 0.96 -0.34
CA ALA A 92 -4.66 1.71 -1.48
C ALA A 92 -4.78 3.22 -1.29
N ARG A 93 -5.91 3.68 -0.75
CA ARG A 93 -6.13 5.11 -0.54
C ARG A 93 -5.30 5.67 0.61
N ILE A 94 -5.03 4.88 1.64
CA ILE A 94 -4.08 5.25 2.69
C ILE A 94 -2.66 5.36 2.12
N HIS A 95 -2.25 4.41 1.29
CA HIS A 95 -0.93 4.48 0.65
C HIS A 95 -0.77 5.75 -0.19
N ASN A 96 -1.78 6.11 -0.97
CA ASN A 96 -1.74 7.27 -1.87
C ASN A 96 -1.91 8.59 -1.12
N GLY A 97 -2.79 8.66 -0.14
CA GLY A 97 -3.20 9.92 0.49
C GLY A 97 -2.79 10.11 1.94
N GLY A 98 -2.08 9.14 2.53
CA GLY A 98 -1.66 9.21 3.92
C GLY A 98 -2.71 8.69 4.90
N PRO A 99 -2.55 8.96 6.21
CA PRO A 99 -3.41 8.39 7.25
C PRO A 99 -4.91 8.59 7.03
N ASN A 100 -5.29 9.72 6.45
CA ASN A 100 -6.68 10.06 6.17
C ASN A 100 -7.05 9.85 4.71
N GLY A 101 -6.27 9.05 3.97
CA GLY A 101 -6.44 8.87 2.54
C GLY A 101 -7.83 8.40 2.14
N MET A 102 -8.45 7.52 2.92
CA MET A 102 -9.79 7.03 2.62
C MET A 102 -10.86 8.13 2.70
N PHE A 103 -10.59 9.20 3.43
CA PHE A 103 -11.52 10.34 3.57
C PHE A 103 -11.26 11.45 2.54
N LYS A 104 -10.24 11.31 1.69
CA LYS A 104 -9.87 12.34 0.72
C LYS A 104 -10.44 12.02 -0.66
N ALA A 105 -11.24 12.92 -1.21
CA ALA A 105 -11.77 12.76 -2.57
C ALA A 105 -10.65 12.63 -3.61
N THR A 106 -9.49 13.26 -3.35
CA THR A 106 -8.35 13.26 -4.27
C THR A 106 -7.72 11.88 -4.47
N THR A 107 -7.95 10.93 -3.55
CA THR A 107 -7.42 9.56 -3.68
C THR A 107 -8.32 8.64 -4.52
N LEU A 108 -9.54 9.06 -4.81
CA LEU A 108 -10.50 8.21 -5.51
C LEU A 108 -10.10 7.92 -6.96
N PRO A 109 -9.64 8.91 -7.77
CA PRO A 109 -9.17 8.60 -9.13
C PRO A 109 -8.00 7.62 -9.15
N HIS A 110 -7.07 7.75 -8.21
CA HIS A 110 -5.95 6.82 -8.08
C HIS A 110 -6.45 5.41 -7.73
N TRP A 111 -7.40 5.32 -6.79
CA TRP A 111 -8.00 4.04 -6.43
C TRP A 111 -8.63 3.36 -7.64
N HIS A 112 -9.35 4.09 -8.50
CA HIS A 112 -9.96 3.48 -9.68
C HIS A 112 -8.91 2.87 -10.62
N LYS A 113 -7.73 3.48 -10.74
CA LYS A 113 -6.63 2.90 -11.52
C LYS A 113 -6.09 1.62 -10.86
N VAL A 114 -5.89 1.66 -9.54
CA VAL A 114 -5.43 0.50 -8.79
C VAL A 114 -6.45 -0.62 -8.87
N GLU A 115 -7.74 -0.30 -8.71
CA GLU A 115 -8.82 -1.29 -8.77
C GLU A 115 -8.83 -2.05 -10.09
N LYS A 116 -8.64 -1.33 -11.20
CA LYS A 116 -8.58 -1.95 -12.52
C LYS A 116 -7.45 -2.97 -12.62
N GLU A 117 -6.26 -2.61 -12.14
CA GLU A 117 -5.11 -3.53 -12.15
C GLU A 117 -5.28 -4.66 -11.13
N LEU A 118 -5.89 -4.38 -9.99
CA LEU A 118 -6.17 -5.39 -8.96
C LEU A 118 -7.10 -6.47 -9.49
N LYS A 119 -8.14 -6.10 -10.24
CA LYS A 119 -9.04 -7.08 -10.86
C LYS A 119 -8.28 -8.03 -11.77
N LYS A 120 -7.34 -7.52 -12.55
CA LYS A 120 -6.48 -8.36 -13.40
C LYS A 120 -5.63 -9.32 -12.57
N GLU A 121 -5.05 -8.83 -11.48
CA GLU A 121 -4.23 -9.65 -10.59
C GLU A 121 -5.05 -10.77 -9.94
N LEU A 122 -6.25 -10.45 -9.48
CA LEU A 122 -7.12 -11.43 -8.86
C LEU A 122 -7.60 -12.49 -9.86
N GLU A 123 -7.84 -12.11 -11.11
CA GLU A 123 -8.18 -13.06 -12.17
C GLU A 123 -7.02 -14.01 -12.47
N ARG A 124 -5.79 -13.50 -12.53
CA ARG A 124 -4.60 -14.36 -12.72
C ARG A 124 -4.44 -15.36 -11.60
N ALA A 125 -4.75 -14.99 -10.37
CA ALA A 125 -4.62 -15.86 -9.20
C ALA A 125 -5.60 -17.04 -9.23
N LYS A 126 -6.67 -16.95 -10.03
CA LYS A 126 -7.65 -18.03 -10.18
C LYS A 126 -7.23 -19.08 -11.19
N GLN A 127 -6.20 -18.84 -11.99
CA GLN A 127 -5.78 -19.74 -13.07
C GLN A 127 -4.75 -20.76 -12.59
#